data_44a43879efe9886c8422f750cd982fec
#
_entry.id   44a43879efe9886c8422f750cd982fec
#
_cell.length_a   1.000
_cell.length_b   1.000
_cell.length_c   1.000
_cell.angle_alpha   90.00
_cell.angle_beta   90.00
_cell.angle_gamma   90.00
#
_symmetry.space_group_name_H-M   'P 1'
#
loop_
_entity.id
_entity.type
_entity.pdbx_description
1 polymer ?
#
loop_
_entity_poly.entity_id
_entity_poly.type
_entity_poly.pdbx_seq_one_letter_code
_entity_poly.pdbx_strand_id
1 'polypeptide(L)'
;IEDAILLGCDAVNLSLGSTSPGYATNAVYQDLLDRLSETDVVVSVAAGNAGSWADGVWNGHLYSDAVSLDMVGSPGSYTNALTVASADNVGYTGRYLTVQERAIFYTETISRNKPLETLAGQPLEYVLVEGVGDDWTGIDLTGKVAVCARGTINFSEKANKAAEAGAVAVLIYNNVPGALSMDLSEYWYEPPCVSLTQSDGQWMRDQGELHTETIEVDNWGEIVTREIQYYTGELTVAQNVSTVIYDEPYTMSDFSSWGVPGSLELKPEITAPGGNIYSVNGVIPGGESYETMSGTSMAAPQIAGMAALVAQYLK
;
A
#
# COMPACT_ATOMS: atom_id res chain seq x y z
N ILE A 1 27.52 2.29 3.77
CA ILE A 1 27.66 2.77 5.15
C ILE A 1 29.04 3.36 5.36
N GLU A 2 30.13 2.65 5.05
CA GLU A 2 31.51 3.16 5.21
C GLU A 2 31.74 4.50 4.48
N ASP A 3 31.22 4.65 3.28
CA ASP A 3 31.30 5.91 2.53
C ASP A 3 30.55 7.05 3.25
N ALA A 4 29.42 6.76 3.90
CA ALA A 4 28.70 7.77 4.67
C ALA A 4 29.51 8.29 5.86
N ILE A 5 30.25 7.41 6.54
CA ILE A 5 31.17 7.79 7.62
C ILE A 5 32.29 8.67 7.07
N LEU A 6 32.91 8.25 5.97
CA LEU A 6 33.99 8.99 5.30
C LEU A 6 33.56 10.37 4.82
N LEU A 7 32.30 10.52 4.42
CA LEU A 7 31.67 11.78 4.00
C LEU A 7 31.26 12.66 5.18
N GLY A 8 31.36 12.17 6.41
CA GLY A 8 31.02 12.91 7.62
C GLY A 8 29.52 13.01 7.90
N CYS A 9 28.75 12.00 7.52
CA CYS A 9 27.33 11.92 7.85
C CYS A 9 27.15 11.68 9.35
N ASP A 10 26.18 12.37 9.96
CA ASP A 10 25.80 12.19 11.38
C ASP A 10 24.79 11.05 11.57
N ALA A 11 24.02 10.75 10.53
CA ALA A 11 23.02 9.68 10.55
C ALA A 11 22.93 8.99 9.21
N VAL A 12 22.57 7.70 9.23
CA VAL A 12 22.32 6.87 8.05
C VAL A 12 20.95 6.21 8.21
N ASN A 13 20.13 6.25 7.17
CA ASN A 13 18.86 5.55 7.13
C ASN A 13 18.93 4.29 6.25
N LEU A 14 18.48 3.16 6.78
CA LEU A 14 18.34 1.90 6.08
C LEU A 14 16.86 1.46 6.07
N SER A 15 16.08 2.04 5.13
CA SER A 15 14.70 1.61 4.85
C SER A 15 14.66 0.35 3.99
N LEU A 16 15.41 -0.64 4.39
CA LEU A 16 15.56 -1.93 3.70
C LEU A 16 15.72 -3.06 4.71
N GLY A 17 15.44 -4.26 4.27
CA GLY A 17 15.63 -5.44 5.09
C GLY A 17 15.15 -6.72 4.41
N SER A 18 15.50 -7.85 5.02
CA SER A 18 14.98 -9.15 4.66
C SER A 18 13.53 -9.27 5.14
N THR A 19 12.68 -9.87 4.33
CA THR A 19 11.32 -10.27 4.74
C THR A 19 11.31 -11.61 5.47
N SER A 20 12.42 -12.33 5.48
CA SER A 20 12.55 -13.57 6.22
C SER A 20 12.73 -13.27 7.69
N PRO A 21 11.90 -13.81 8.57
CA PRO A 21 12.10 -13.71 10.00
C PRO A 21 13.38 -14.42 10.39
N GLY A 22 13.95 -13.97 11.48
CA GLY A 22 15.05 -14.65 12.10
C GLY A 22 16.38 -13.90 12.07
N TYR A 23 17.21 -14.29 12.98
CA TYR A 23 18.56 -13.78 13.17
C TYR A 23 19.46 -14.22 12.01
N ALA A 24 19.85 -13.29 11.17
CA ALA A 24 20.82 -13.55 10.13
C ALA A 24 22.24 -13.45 10.70
N THR A 25 22.95 -14.54 10.71
CA THR A 25 24.32 -14.62 11.24
C THR A 25 25.37 -14.20 10.21
N ASN A 26 25.21 -13.06 9.57
CA ASN A 26 26.21 -12.54 8.65
C ASN A 26 27.24 -11.71 9.42
N ALA A 27 28.41 -12.28 9.64
CA ALA A 27 29.50 -11.65 10.39
C ALA A 27 29.93 -10.29 9.78
N VAL A 28 29.83 -10.13 8.47
CA VAL A 28 30.22 -8.88 7.79
C VAL A 28 29.31 -7.71 8.20
N TYR A 29 28.01 -7.95 8.30
CA TYR A 29 27.07 -6.92 8.77
C TYR A 29 27.26 -6.62 10.25
N GLN A 30 27.47 -7.63 11.07
CA GLN A 30 27.70 -7.44 12.49
C GLN A 30 29.00 -6.66 12.74
N ASP A 31 30.11 -7.05 12.10
CA ASP A 31 31.38 -6.33 12.20
C ASP A 31 31.27 -4.86 11.76
N LEU A 32 30.44 -4.59 10.76
CA LEU A 32 30.19 -3.23 10.29
C LEU A 32 29.43 -2.42 11.33
N LEU A 33 28.35 -2.98 11.89
CA LEU A 33 27.55 -2.31 12.93
C LEU A 33 28.33 -2.14 14.24
N ASP A 34 29.18 -3.10 14.58
CA ASP A 34 30.08 -3.00 15.75
C ASP A 34 31.07 -1.85 15.59
N ARG A 35 31.69 -1.70 14.43
CA ARG A 35 32.58 -0.55 14.13
C ARG A 35 31.83 0.79 14.12
N LEU A 36 30.55 0.78 13.66
CA LEU A 36 29.71 1.97 13.69
C LEU A 36 29.39 2.41 15.11
N SER A 37 29.18 1.47 16.04
CA SER A 37 28.91 1.78 17.45
C SER A 37 30.07 2.48 18.15
N GLU A 38 31.28 2.43 17.58
CA GLU A 38 32.45 3.17 18.05
C GLU A 38 32.55 4.61 17.50
N THR A 39 31.57 5.00 16.67
CA THR A 39 31.46 6.34 16.06
C THR A 39 30.22 7.07 16.60
N ASP A 40 30.13 8.38 16.33
CA ASP A 40 28.95 9.20 16.65
C ASP A 40 27.84 9.07 15.59
N VAL A 41 27.97 8.17 14.61
CA VAL A 41 27.01 8.01 13.51
C VAL A 41 25.86 7.09 13.94
N VAL A 42 24.65 7.60 13.90
CA VAL A 42 23.45 6.81 14.18
C VAL A 42 22.98 6.10 12.92
N VAL A 43 22.80 4.78 12.98
CA VAL A 43 22.23 3.98 11.88
C VAL A 43 20.83 3.55 12.24
N SER A 44 19.85 4.21 11.63
CA SER A 44 18.42 3.91 11.78
C SER A 44 17.99 2.83 10.78
N VAL A 45 17.41 1.74 11.26
CA VAL A 45 17.06 0.57 10.44
C VAL A 45 15.59 0.23 10.59
N ALA A 46 14.90 0.00 9.48
CA ALA A 46 13.52 -0.46 9.49
C ALA A 46 13.40 -1.87 10.12
N ALA A 47 12.43 -2.07 11.02
CA ALA A 47 12.20 -3.36 11.69
C ALA A 47 11.69 -4.45 10.74
N GLY A 48 11.06 -4.05 9.64
CA GLY A 48 10.35 -4.96 8.72
C GLY A 48 8.83 -4.85 8.85
N ASN A 49 8.14 -5.40 7.86
CA ASN A 49 6.69 -5.30 7.73
C ASN A 49 6.03 -6.69 7.75
N ALA A 50 6.53 -7.58 8.57
CA ALA A 50 6.05 -8.96 8.66
C ALA A 50 5.03 -9.18 9.79
N GLY A 51 4.74 -8.15 10.59
CA GLY A 51 3.81 -8.22 11.72
C GLY A 51 4.26 -9.22 12.76
N SER A 52 3.32 -9.97 13.31
CA SER A 52 3.56 -11.15 14.11
C SER A 52 3.19 -12.42 13.32
N TRP A 53 3.89 -13.51 13.56
CA TRP A 53 3.58 -14.78 12.92
C TRP A 53 2.23 -15.36 13.33
N ALA A 54 1.70 -14.94 14.46
CA ALA A 54 0.37 -15.34 14.88
C ALA A 54 -0.73 -14.89 13.91
N ASP A 55 -0.49 -13.80 13.20
CA ASP A 55 -1.46 -13.26 12.22
C ASP A 55 -1.47 -14.08 10.92
N GLY A 56 -0.52 -14.98 10.72
CA GLY A 56 -0.51 -16.08 9.73
C GLY A 56 -0.63 -15.70 8.26
N VAL A 57 -0.68 -14.43 7.95
CA VAL A 57 -1.20 -13.96 6.67
C VAL A 57 -0.14 -13.41 5.75
N TRP A 58 0.97 -12.92 6.28
CA TRP A 58 2.01 -12.36 5.44
C TRP A 58 2.92 -13.46 4.89
N ASN A 59 3.06 -13.55 3.60
CA ASN A 59 3.84 -14.55 2.87
C ASN A 59 3.29 -16.00 2.88
N GLY A 60 2.07 -16.22 3.31
CA GLY A 60 1.45 -17.52 3.25
C GLY A 60 2.14 -18.62 4.04
N HIS A 61 2.90 -18.23 5.05
CA HIS A 61 3.58 -19.20 5.85
C HIS A 61 2.99 -19.28 7.20
N LEU A 62 2.53 -20.10 7.77
CA LEU A 62 2.20 -20.53 8.74
C LEU A 62 2.13 -20.86 9.62
N TYR A 63 1.82 -20.97 10.40
CA TYR A 63 1.76 -21.78 10.78
C TYR A 63 1.71 -22.43 12.04
N SER A 64 1.65 -21.78 13.08
CA SER A 64 1.53 -22.29 14.42
C SER A 64 0.62 -21.33 15.18
N ASP A 65 -0.23 -21.83 16.06
CA ASP A 65 -0.98 -21.04 17.04
C ASP A 65 -0.04 -20.37 18.07
N ALA A 66 1.26 -20.62 17.95
CA ALA A 66 2.27 -20.00 18.78
C ALA A 66 2.74 -18.70 18.13
N VAL A 67 2.68 -17.61 18.87
CA VAL A 67 3.26 -16.30 18.47
C VAL A 67 4.74 -16.50 18.23
N SER A 68 5.22 -16.19 17.03
CA SER A 68 6.66 -16.07 16.80
C SER A 68 7.18 -14.83 17.49
N LEU A 69 8.26 -14.97 18.19
CA LEU A 69 8.91 -13.89 18.92
C LEU A 69 10.06 -13.25 18.13
N ASP A 70 10.26 -13.66 16.88
CA ASP A 70 11.38 -13.22 16.05
C ASP A 70 10.91 -12.92 14.62
N MET A 71 10.35 -11.72 14.45
CA MET A 71 9.86 -11.23 13.17
C MET A 71 10.65 -10.04 12.64
N VAL A 72 11.64 -9.55 13.40
CA VAL A 72 12.47 -8.44 13.00
C VAL A 72 13.40 -8.87 11.87
N GLY A 73 13.34 -8.14 10.74
CA GLY A 73 14.14 -8.41 9.56
C GLY A 73 15.61 -8.00 9.72
N SER A 74 16.51 -8.69 9.03
CA SER A 74 17.92 -8.27 8.91
C SER A 74 18.02 -7.04 7.97
N PRO A 75 18.82 -5.97 8.27
CA PRO A 75 19.79 -5.88 9.37
C PRO A 75 19.25 -5.31 10.70
N GLY A 76 17.95 -5.05 10.83
CA GLY A 76 17.36 -4.59 12.09
C GLY A 76 17.51 -5.57 13.26
N SER A 77 17.65 -6.87 12.97
CA SER A 77 17.84 -7.92 13.98
C SER A 77 19.25 -7.97 14.60
N TYR A 78 20.21 -7.22 14.07
CA TYR A 78 21.58 -7.22 14.58
C TYR A 78 21.74 -6.31 15.80
N THR A 79 22.67 -6.71 16.69
CA THR A 79 23.19 -5.86 17.76
C THR A 79 23.78 -4.57 17.16
N ASN A 80 23.63 -3.46 17.88
CA ASN A 80 24.08 -2.12 17.47
C ASN A 80 23.33 -1.50 16.26
N ALA A 81 22.30 -2.16 15.70
CA ALA A 81 21.35 -1.49 14.82
C ALA A 81 20.30 -0.75 15.68
N LEU A 82 20.04 0.50 15.42
CA LEU A 82 18.88 1.20 15.99
C LEU A 82 17.65 0.87 15.17
N THR A 83 16.88 -0.10 15.62
CA THR A 83 15.76 -0.67 14.87
C THR A 83 14.48 0.07 15.20
N VAL A 84 13.76 0.45 14.16
CA VAL A 84 12.59 1.33 14.24
C VAL A 84 11.32 0.59 13.86
N ALA A 85 10.38 0.52 14.80
CA ALA A 85 9.02 0.07 14.60
C ALA A 85 8.15 1.18 13.98
N SER A 86 6.99 0.78 13.46
CA SER A 86 5.99 1.68 12.90
C SER A 86 4.78 1.81 13.82
N ALA A 87 4.35 3.05 14.05
CA ALA A 87 3.01 3.37 14.53
C ALA A 87 2.22 4.09 13.42
N ASP A 88 0.91 3.98 13.45
CA ASP A 88 0.06 4.71 12.53
C ASP A 88 0.05 6.20 12.86
N ASN A 89 -0.01 7.03 11.83
CA ASN A 89 -0.09 8.48 11.99
C ASN A 89 -1.44 8.88 12.59
N VAL A 90 -1.58 10.14 12.99
CA VAL A 90 -2.83 10.73 13.52
C VAL A 90 -4.00 10.69 12.56
N GLY A 91 -3.76 10.40 11.29
CA GLY A 91 -4.77 10.35 10.27
C GLY A 91 -4.21 9.91 8.92
N TYR A 92 -5.07 9.94 7.92
CA TYR A 92 -4.74 9.62 6.54
C TYR A 92 -4.93 10.87 5.68
N THR A 93 -3.92 11.23 4.90
CA THR A 93 -4.00 12.28 3.87
C THR A 93 -3.83 11.62 2.51
N GLY A 94 -4.73 11.91 1.59
CA GLY A 94 -4.63 11.31 0.26
C GLY A 94 -5.57 11.95 -0.75
N ARG A 95 -5.42 11.53 -2.00
CA ARG A 95 -6.36 11.84 -3.07
C ARG A 95 -7.65 11.05 -2.83
N TYR A 96 -8.78 11.62 -3.22
CA TYR A 96 -10.08 11.02 -2.99
C TYR A 96 -11.06 11.29 -4.12
N LEU A 97 -12.08 10.48 -4.15
CA LEU A 97 -13.29 10.71 -4.90
C LEU A 97 -14.47 10.74 -3.93
N THR A 98 -15.59 11.24 -4.38
CA THR A 98 -16.83 11.26 -3.58
C THR A 98 -17.88 10.40 -4.24
N VAL A 99 -18.56 9.58 -3.43
CA VAL A 99 -19.81 8.91 -3.78
C VAL A 99 -20.85 9.42 -2.81
N GLN A 100 -21.87 10.08 -3.31
CA GLN A 100 -22.77 10.91 -2.50
C GLN A 100 -21.96 11.95 -1.69
N GLU A 101 -22.05 11.94 -0.36
CA GLU A 101 -21.34 12.87 0.54
C GLU A 101 -20.07 12.25 1.17
N ARG A 102 -19.78 10.96 0.90
CA ARG A 102 -18.63 10.26 1.48
C ARG A 102 -17.40 10.42 0.61
N ALA A 103 -16.29 10.84 1.23
CA ALA A 103 -14.97 10.79 0.64
C ALA A 103 -14.43 9.35 0.67
N ILE A 104 -14.01 8.86 -0.48
CA ILE A 104 -13.38 7.57 -0.70
C ILE A 104 -11.96 7.82 -1.15
N PHE A 105 -10.99 7.45 -0.33
CA PHE A 105 -9.58 7.59 -0.65
C PHE A 105 -9.13 6.47 -1.57
N TYR A 106 -8.23 6.80 -2.50
CA TYR A 106 -7.68 5.82 -3.43
C TYR A 106 -6.16 5.88 -3.47
N THR A 107 -5.56 4.76 -3.85
CA THR A 107 -4.11 4.68 -4.12
C THR A 107 -3.90 4.50 -5.61
N GLU A 108 -3.07 5.35 -6.20
CA GLU A 108 -2.70 5.27 -7.60
C GLU A 108 -1.59 4.25 -7.82
N THR A 109 -1.67 3.54 -8.93
CA THR A 109 -0.57 2.77 -9.47
C THR A 109 -0.35 3.24 -10.90
N ILE A 110 0.74 3.98 -11.11
CA ILE A 110 1.07 4.55 -12.41
C ILE A 110 2.06 3.64 -13.14
N SER A 111 1.69 3.25 -14.36
CA SER A 111 2.53 2.53 -15.31
C SER A 111 2.54 3.30 -16.63
N ARG A 112 1.56 3.05 -17.49
CA ARG A 112 1.31 3.78 -18.75
C ARG A 112 0.02 4.57 -18.72
N ASN A 113 -0.79 4.32 -17.72
CA ASN A 113 -2.06 4.95 -17.46
C ASN A 113 -1.89 6.37 -16.92
N LYS A 114 -2.91 7.17 -17.14
CA LYS A 114 -2.99 8.54 -16.60
C LYS A 114 -3.39 8.51 -15.11
N PRO A 115 -3.06 9.56 -14.35
CA PRO A 115 -3.59 9.75 -13.00
C PRO A 115 -5.13 9.92 -13.02
N LEU A 116 -5.82 9.43 -11.99
CA LEU A 116 -7.28 9.55 -11.87
C LEU A 116 -7.74 11.02 -11.79
N GLU A 117 -6.90 11.90 -11.26
CA GLU A 117 -7.11 13.34 -11.21
C GLU A 117 -7.39 13.97 -12.58
N THR A 118 -6.96 13.34 -13.68
CA THR A 118 -7.29 13.83 -15.05
C THR A 118 -8.78 13.83 -15.35
N LEU A 119 -9.57 13.12 -14.55
CA LEU A 119 -11.03 13.05 -14.64
C LEU A 119 -11.74 13.93 -13.58
N ALA A 120 -11.00 14.79 -12.88
CA ALA A 120 -11.54 15.53 -11.75
C ALA A 120 -12.55 16.60 -12.14
N GLY A 121 -13.48 16.87 -11.24
CA GLY A 121 -14.38 18.02 -11.28
C GLY A 121 -15.67 17.83 -12.10
N GLN A 122 -15.93 16.63 -12.61
CA GLN A 122 -17.20 16.29 -13.26
C GLN A 122 -17.77 14.98 -12.69
N PRO A 123 -19.10 14.85 -12.63
CA PRO A 123 -19.73 13.59 -12.24
C PRO A 123 -19.49 12.52 -13.30
N LEU A 124 -19.20 11.31 -12.86
CA LEU A 124 -18.98 10.13 -13.66
C LEU A 124 -19.87 9.01 -13.16
N GLU A 125 -20.53 8.33 -14.08
CA GLU A 125 -21.24 7.10 -13.74
C GLU A 125 -20.23 5.98 -13.50
N TYR A 126 -20.40 5.23 -12.41
CA TYR A 126 -19.68 3.97 -12.21
C TYR A 126 -20.57 2.77 -12.42
N VAL A 127 -19.96 1.68 -12.88
CA VAL A 127 -20.56 0.36 -12.99
C VAL A 127 -19.74 -0.61 -12.15
N LEU A 128 -20.38 -1.19 -11.14
CA LEU A 128 -19.73 -2.11 -10.21
C LEU A 128 -20.28 -3.52 -10.41
N VAL A 129 -19.38 -4.48 -10.61
CA VAL A 129 -19.69 -5.91 -10.59
C VAL A 129 -19.18 -6.54 -9.31
N GLU A 130 -19.94 -7.47 -8.71
CA GLU A 130 -19.48 -8.23 -7.53
C GLU A 130 -18.36 -9.23 -7.86
N GLY A 131 -18.13 -9.46 -9.14
CA GLY A 131 -17.05 -10.31 -9.65
C GLY A 131 -15.68 -9.64 -9.65
N VAL A 132 -14.73 -10.38 -10.17
CA VAL A 132 -13.32 -9.95 -10.25
C VAL A 132 -13.02 -9.10 -11.49
N GLY A 133 -14.02 -8.70 -12.27
CA GLY A 133 -13.83 -7.89 -13.48
C GLY A 133 -13.19 -8.66 -14.63
N ASP A 134 -13.42 -9.96 -14.68
CA ASP A 134 -12.92 -10.85 -15.74
C ASP A 134 -13.85 -10.92 -16.95
N ASP A 135 -15.08 -10.48 -16.83
CA ASP A 135 -16.08 -10.48 -17.90
C ASP A 135 -17.03 -9.27 -17.78
N TRP A 136 -17.09 -8.46 -18.83
CA TRP A 136 -17.96 -7.30 -18.96
C TRP A 136 -19.01 -7.48 -20.07
N THR A 137 -19.20 -8.71 -20.56
CA THR A 137 -20.13 -9.01 -21.63
C THR A 137 -21.55 -8.60 -21.28
N GLY A 138 -22.16 -7.78 -22.14
CA GLY A 138 -23.52 -7.25 -21.95
C GLY A 138 -23.59 -5.99 -21.07
N ILE A 139 -22.46 -5.53 -20.53
CA ILE A 139 -22.38 -4.30 -19.71
C ILE A 139 -21.70 -3.20 -20.53
N ASP A 140 -22.39 -2.07 -20.73
CA ASP A 140 -21.83 -0.91 -21.41
C ASP A 140 -21.00 -0.07 -20.46
N LEU A 141 -19.68 -0.06 -20.67
CA LEU A 141 -18.70 0.74 -19.92
C LEU A 141 -18.29 2.03 -20.67
N THR A 142 -18.86 2.30 -21.84
CA THR A 142 -18.47 3.46 -22.65
C THR A 142 -18.63 4.77 -21.87
N GLY A 143 -17.51 5.43 -21.58
CA GLY A 143 -17.50 6.70 -20.83
C GLY A 143 -17.75 6.56 -19.32
N LYS A 144 -17.81 5.34 -18.80
CA LYS A 144 -18.10 5.05 -17.39
C LYS A 144 -16.85 4.56 -16.65
N VAL A 145 -16.95 4.52 -15.34
CA VAL A 145 -15.92 4.00 -14.44
C VAL A 145 -16.24 2.55 -14.09
N ALA A 146 -15.34 1.63 -14.41
CA ALA A 146 -15.48 0.23 -14.04
C ALA A 146 -15.02 0.01 -12.59
N VAL A 147 -15.82 -0.71 -11.79
CA VAL A 147 -15.48 -1.06 -10.40
C VAL A 147 -15.62 -2.56 -10.21
N CYS A 148 -14.55 -3.20 -9.68
CA CYS A 148 -14.56 -4.64 -9.43
C CYS A 148 -13.70 -5.02 -8.21
N ALA A 149 -13.90 -6.25 -7.72
CA ALA A 149 -13.13 -6.76 -6.58
C ALA A 149 -11.74 -7.26 -6.99
N ARG A 150 -10.78 -7.18 -6.07
CA ARG A 150 -9.60 -8.05 -6.10
C ARG A 150 -10.04 -9.51 -6.12
N GLY A 151 -9.25 -10.40 -6.75
CA GLY A 151 -9.55 -11.83 -6.79
C GLY A 151 -8.49 -12.62 -7.54
N THR A 152 -8.93 -13.60 -8.34
CA THR A 152 -8.08 -14.65 -8.89
C THR A 152 -7.30 -14.27 -10.16
N ILE A 153 -7.66 -13.18 -10.84
CA ILE A 153 -6.94 -12.71 -12.03
C ILE A 153 -6.06 -11.49 -11.71
N ASN A 154 -5.04 -11.26 -12.53
CA ASN A 154 -4.08 -10.17 -12.36
C ASN A 154 -4.76 -8.79 -12.48
N PHE A 155 -4.22 -7.80 -11.78
CA PHE A 155 -4.74 -6.42 -11.82
C PHE A 155 -4.66 -5.82 -13.22
N SER A 156 -3.53 -6.03 -13.91
CA SER A 156 -3.37 -5.61 -15.30
C SER A 156 -4.42 -6.23 -16.23
N GLU A 157 -4.76 -7.51 -16.04
CA GLU A 157 -5.80 -8.19 -16.84
C GLU A 157 -7.18 -7.58 -16.61
N LYS A 158 -7.56 -7.31 -15.34
CA LYS A 158 -8.81 -6.62 -15.02
C LYS A 158 -8.91 -5.27 -15.70
N ALA A 159 -7.83 -4.47 -15.56
CA ALA A 159 -7.77 -3.14 -16.11
C ALA A 159 -7.83 -3.14 -17.64
N ASN A 160 -7.13 -4.07 -18.31
CA ASN A 160 -7.19 -4.25 -19.76
C ASN A 160 -8.62 -4.56 -20.23
N LYS A 161 -9.29 -5.54 -19.62
CA LYS A 161 -10.65 -5.94 -20.00
C LYS A 161 -11.67 -4.81 -19.82
N ALA A 162 -11.57 -4.05 -18.72
CA ALA A 162 -12.44 -2.91 -18.50
C ALA A 162 -12.18 -1.78 -19.52
N ALA A 163 -10.92 -1.49 -19.83
CA ALA A 163 -10.57 -0.50 -20.84
C ALA A 163 -11.00 -0.92 -22.25
N GLU A 164 -10.85 -2.19 -22.61
CA GLU A 164 -11.36 -2.77 -23.87
C GLU A 164 -12.88 -2.66 -24.00
N ALA A 165 -13.60 -2.74 -22.88
CA ALA A 165 -15.05 -2.55 -22.82
C ALA A 165 -15.46 -1.06 -22.81
N GLY A 166 -14.52 -0.11 -22.90
CA GLY A 166 -14.77 1.31 -23.03
C GLY A 166 -14.72 2.12 -21.74
N ALA A 167 -14.26 1.53 -20.63
CA ALA A 167 -14.15 2.24 -19.36
C ALA A 167 -13.14 3.41 -19.44
N VAL A 168 -13.51 4.56 -18.85
CA VAL A 168 -12.64 5.74 -18.75
C VAL A 168 -11.73 5.71 -17.52
N ALA A 169 -12.03 4.85 -16.54
CA ALA A 169 -11.20 4.54 -15.39
C ALA A 169 -11.57 3.17 -14.81
N VAL A 170 -10.66 2.57 -14.06
CA VAL A 170 -10.86 1.28 -13.39
C VAL A 170 -10.53 1.43 -11.89
N LEU A 171 -11.47 1.08 -11.04
CA LEU A 171 -11.31 1.04 -9.60
C LEU A 171 -11.35 -0.40 -9.13
N ILE A 172 -10.30 -0.85 -8.46
CA ILE A 172 -10.22 -2.21 -7.93
C ILE A 172 -10.20 -2.15 -6.41
N TYR A 173 -11.25 -2.65 -5.77
CA TYR A 173 -11.30 -2.67 -4.32
C TYR A 173 -10.74 -3.98 -3.74
N ASN A 174 -10.12 -3.88 -2.56
CA ASN A 174 -9.56 -5.04 -1.88
C ASN A 174 -10.68 -6.01 -1.45
N ASN A 175 -10.39 -7.30 -1.43
CA ASN A 175 -11.31 -8.35 -0.95
C ASN A 175 -11.07 -8.74 0.51
N VAL A 176 -10.08 -8.11 1.15
CA VAL A 176 -9.76 -8.21 2.58
C VAL A 176 -9.53 -6.80 3.14
N PRO A 177 -9.63 -6.59 4.46
CA PRO A 177 -9.28 -5.30 5.07
C PRO A 177 -7.85 -4.88 4.77
N GLY A 178 -7.60 -3.57 4.73
CA GLY A 178 -6.28 -2.97 4.50
C GLY A 178 -6.07 -2.43 3.09
N ALA A 179 -4.91 -1.82 2.90
CA ALA A 179 -4.52 -1.23 1.63
C ALA A 179 -4.24 -2.31 0.57
N LEU A 180 -4.37 -1.93 -0.69
CA LEU A 180 -4.13 -2.81 -1.82
C LEU A 180 -3.02 -2.22 -2.70
N SER A 181 -1.89 -2.91 -2.77
CA SER A 181 -0.84 -2.63 -3.75
C SER A 181 -1.08 -3.45 -5.02
N MET A 182 -1.01 -2.80 -6.17
CA MET A 182 -1.27 -3.43 -7.46
C MET A 182 -0.02 -3.44 -8.33
N ASP A 183 0.12 -4.47 -9.16
CA ASP A 183 1.07 -4.49 -10.26
C ASP A 183 0.31 -4.25 -11.57
N LEU A 184 0.64 -3.15 -12.25
CA LEU A 184 0.09 -2.74 -13.55
C LEU A 184 1.14 -2.76 -14.66
N SER A 185 2.22 -3.51 -14.52
CA SER A 185 3.30 -3.60 -15.51
C SER A 185 2.82 -4.09 -16.89
N GLU A 186 1.76 -4.90 -16.92
CA GLU A 186 1.13 -5.43 -18.13
C GLU A 186 -0.20 -4.72 -18.47
N TYR A 187 -0.46 -3.54 -17.93
CA TYR A 187 -1.59 -2.68 -18.31
C TYR A 187 -1.19 -1.82 -19.52
N TRP A 188 -1.93 -1.92 -20.61
CA TRP A 188 -1.55 -1.37 -21.91
C TRP A 188 -2.33 -0.13 -22.33
N TYR A 189 -3.31 0.29 -21.55
CA TYR A 189 -4.22 1.39 -21.86
C TYR A 189 -3.93 2.65 -21.02
N GLU A 190 -4.45 3.78 -21.46
CA GLU A 190 -4.30 5.08 -20.78
C GLU A 190 -5.29 5.35 -19.63
N PRO A 191 -6.52 4.78 -19.59
CA PRO A 191 -7.45 5.03 -18.50
C PRO A 191 -6.81 4.81 -17.13
N PRO A 192 -7.07 5.71 -16.16
CA PRO A 192 -6.60 5.54 -14.79
C PRO A 192 -7.00 4.20 -14.18
N CYS A 193 -6.11 3.60 -13.38
CA CYS A 193 -6.42 2.42 -12.60
C CYS A 193 -5.94 2.62 -11.16
N VAL A 194 -6.86 2.58 -10.21
CA VAL A 194 -6.59 2.85 -8.79
C VAL A 194 -7.17 1.76 -7.89
N SER A 195 -6.60 1.63 -6.70
CA SER A 195 -7.10 0.72 -5.69
C SER A 195 -7.91 1.43 -4.62
N LEU A 196 -8.91 0.73 -4.07
CA LEU A 196 -9.77 1.14 -2.97
C LEU A 196 -9.67 0.11 -1.83
N THR A 197 -10.10 0.52 -0.64
CA THR A 197 -10.29 -0.40 0.47
C THR A 197 -11.50 -1.32 0.24
N GLN A 198 -11.56 -2.43 0.96
CA GLN A 198 -12.71 -3.33 0.94
C GLN A 198 -14.00 -2.60 1.34
N SER A 199 -13.96 -1.84 2.43
CA SER A 199 -15.12 -1.12 2.96
C SER A 199 -15.65 -0.07 1.98
N ASP A 200 -14.78 0.56 1.20
CA ASP A 200 -15.18 1.56 0.22
C ASP A 200 -15.84 0.94 -1.01
N GLY A 201 -15.30 -0.20 -1.49
CA GLY A 201 -15.96 -0.95 -2.56
C GLY A 201 -17.33 -1.48 -2.14
N GLN A 202 -17.46 -1.99 -0.92
CA GLN A 202 -18.75 -2.40 -0.35
C GLN A 202 -19.72 -1.22 -0.21
N TRP A 203 -19.22 -0.07 0.25
CA TRP A 203 -20.03 1.15 0.31
C TRP A 203 -20.55 1.57 -1.06
N MET A 204 -19.71 1.58 -2.09
CA MET A 204 -20.12 1.92 -3.46
C MET A 204 -21.21 0.97 -3.97
N ARG A 205 -21.07 -0.33 -3.69
CA ARG A 205 -22.10 -1.32 -4.02
C ARG A 205 -23.44 -1.03 -3.31
N ASP A 206 -23.38 -0.79 -1.99
CA ASP A 206 -24.56 -0.61 -1.16
C ASP A 206 -25.29 0.71 -1.45
N GLN A 207 -24.62 1.69 -2.05
CA GLN A 207 -25.21 2.94 -2.51
C GLN A 207 -25.63 2.89 -3.98
N GLY A 208 -25.21 1.88 -4.72
CA GLY A 208 -25.52 1.71 -6.14
C GLY A 208 -26.94 1.20 -6.38
N GLU A 209 -27.49 1.53 -7.54
CA GLU A 209 -28.73 0.93 -8.05
C GLU A 209 -28.42 -0.43 -8.67
N LEU A 210 -29.08 -1.48 -8.17
CA LEU A 210 -28.92 -2.84 -8.69
C LEU A 210 -29.66 -3.01 -10.00
N HIS A 211 -28.98 -3.47 -11.02
CA HIS A 211 -29.52 -3.90 -12.31
C HIS A 211 -29.39 -5.42 -12.45
N THR A 212 -30.44 -6.02 -12.97
CA THR A 212 -30.46 -7.45 -13.33
C THR A 212 -30.97 -7.56 -14.76
N GLU A 213 -30.13 -8.04 -15.65
CA GLU A 213 -30.42 -8.16 -17.07
C GLU A 213 -30.18 -9.58 -17.56
N THR A 214 -30.96 -9.97 -18.56
CA THR A 214 -30.78 -11.25 -19.22
C THR A 214 -30.18 -11.01 -20.61
N ILE A 215 -29.00 -11.56 -20.84
CA ILE A 215 -28.26 -11.43 -22.10
C ILE A 215 -28.17 -12.76 -22.82
N GLU A 216 -28.10 -12.71 -24.15
CA GLU A 216 -27.79 -13.86 -24.99
C GLU A 216 -26.29 -13.85 -25.32
N VAL A 217 -25.62 -14.95 -25.09
CA VAL A 217 -24.18 -15.12 -25.35
C VAL A 217 -23.99 -16.30 -26.29
N ASP A 218 -23.20 -16.09 -27.33
CA ASP A 218 -22.76 -17.18 -28.21
C ASP A 218 -21.65 -18.00 -27.51
N ASN A 219 -21.99 -19.23 -27.18
CA ASN A 219 -21.06 -20.19 -26.61
C ASN A 219 -20.72 -21.26 -27.66
N TRP A 220 -19.74 -20.98 -28.49
CA TRP A 220 -19.27 -21.88 -29.57
C TRP A 220 -20.36 -22.26 -30.60
N GLY A 221 -21.22 -21.31 -30.94
CA GLY A 221 -22.32 -21.51 -31.91
C GLY A 221 -23.64 -21.96 -31.28
N GLU A 222 -23.71 -22.09 -29.98
CA GLU A 222 -24.93 -22.27 -29.19
C GLU A 222 -25.26 -20.99 -28.45
N ILE A 223 -26.43 -20.42 -28.70
CA ILE A 223 -26.94 -19.24 -27.99
C ILE A 223 -27.44 -19.69 -26.62
N VAL A 224 -26.74 -19.22 -25.58
CA VAL A 224 -27.13 -19.45 -24.18
C VAL A 224 -27.57 -18.14 -23.53
N THR A 225 -28.61 -18.23 -22.71
CA THR A 225 -29.10 -17.11 -21.93
C THR A 225 -28.42 -17.06 -20.59
N ARG A 226 -27.89 -15.88 -20.23
CA ARG A 226 -27.22 -15.64 -18.95
C ARG A 226 -27.80 -14.41 -18.26
N GLU A 227 -28.10 -14.53 -16.97
CA GLU A 227 -28.41 -13.39 -16.13
C GLU A 227 -27.10 -12.73 -15.67
N ILE A 228 -27.05 -11.40 -15.78
CA ILE A 228 -25.96 -10.56 -15.28
C ILE A 228 -26.51 -9.59 -14.25
N GLN A 229 -25.71 -9.30 -13.23
CA GLN A 229 -26.03 -8.33 -12.19
C GLN A 229 -24.89 -7.33 -12.02
N TYR A 230 -25.23 -6.08 -11.95
CA TYR A 230 -24.30 -5.00 -11.70
C TYR A 230 -24.98 -3.83 -10.98
N TYR A 231 -24.19 -2.97 -10.38
CA TYR A 231 -24.66 -1.78 -9.67
C TYR A 231 -24.19 -0.54 -10.41
N THR A 232 -25.02 0.49 -10.47
CA THR A 232 -24.65 1.80 -11.03
C THR A 232 -24.81 2.89 -9.98
N GLY A 233 -24.00 3.93 -10.11
CA GLY A 233 -24.11 5.12 -9.28
C GLY A 233 -23.22 6.22 -9.83
N GLU A 234 -23.14 7.33 -9.13
CA GLU A 234 -22.34 8.49 -9.52
C GLU A 234 -21.18 8.70 -8.56
N LEU A 235 -20.04 9.06 -9.11
CA LEU A 235 -18.86 9.49 -8.35
C LEU A 235 -18.31 10.79 -8.94
N THR A 236 -17.58 11.54 -8.12
CA THR A 236 -16.81 12.72 -8.58
C THR A 236 -15.39 12.63 -8.04
N VAL A 237 -14.39 12.73 -8.92
CA VAL A 237 -12.98 12.77 -8.54
C VAL A 237 -12.64 14.18 -8.05
N ALA A 238 -12.03 14.28 -6.87
CA ALA A 238 -11.61 15.55 -6.29
C ALA A 238 -10.31 16.05 -6.93
N GLN A 239 -10.17 17.38 -7.04
CA GLN A 239 -8.94 18.02 -7.53
C GLN A 239 -7.87 18.16 -6.45
N ASN A 240 -8.26 18.05 -5.17
CA ASN A 240 -7.39 18.28 -4.03
C ASN A 240 -7.25 17.00 -3.20
N VAL A 241 -6.26 16.98 -2.33
CA VAL A 241 -6.15 15.98 -1.26
C VAL A 241 -7.06 16.34 -0.08
N SER A 242 -7.47 15.36 0.69
CA SER A 242 -8.16 15.55 1.97
C SER A 242 -7.42 14.81 3.07
N THR A 243 -7.72 15.18 4.31
CA THR A 243 -7.18 14.52 5.50
C THR A 243 -8.31 14.08 6.40
N VAL A 244 -8.28 12.82 6.79
CA VAL A 244 -9.14 12.25 7.85
C VAL A 244 -8.30 12.01 9.08
N ILE A 245 -8.77 12.48 10.22
CA ILE A 245 -8.11 12.25 11.53
C ILE A 245 -8.75 11.03 12.17
N TYR A 246 -7.93 10.15 12.75
CA TYR A 246 -8.39 8.97 13.46
C TYR A 246 -8.74 9.29 14.92
N ASP A 247 -9.73 8.59 15.45
CA ASP A 247 -10.15 8.74 16.87
C ASP A 247 -9.05 8.22 17.81
N GLU A 248 -8.32 7.19 17.42
CA GLU A 248 -7.21 6.59 18.17
C GLU A 248 -5.90 6.72 17.37
N PRO A 249 -5.17 7.85 17.49
CA PRO A 249 -3.91 8.05 16.81
C PRO A 249 -2.75 7.29 17.47
N TYR A 250 -1.68 7.06 16.70
CA TYR A 250 -0.43 6.45 17.16
C TYR A 250 -0.54 5.03 17.71
N THR A 251 -1.52 4.26 17.27
CA THR A 251 -1.53 2.82 17.51
C THR A 251 -0.39 2.15 16.75
N MET A 252 0.15 1.06 17.28
CA MET A 252 1.17 0.29 16.56
C MET A 252 0.59 -0.21 15.24
N SER A 253 1.34 -0.03 14.15
CA SER A 253 0.91 -0.54 12.85
C SER A 253 0.91 -2.07 12.85
N ASP A 254 -0.18 -2.68 12.39
CA ASP A 254 -0.37 -4.14 12.38
C ASP A 254 0.74 -4.90 11.64
N PHE A 255 1.31 -4.25 10.62
CA PHE A 255 2.41 -4.81 9.85
C PHE A 255 3.77 -4.71 10.52
N SER A 256 3.95 -3.88 11.57
CA SER A 256 5.26 -3.62 12.15
C SER A 256 5.85 -4.88 12.76
N SER A 257 7.03 -5.29 12.28
CA SER A 257 7.73 -6.42 12.85
C SER A 257 8.24 -6.13 14.25
N TRP A 258 8.19 -7.13 15.11
CA TRP A 258 8.68 -7.08 16.48
C TRP A 258 9.22 -8.46 16.90
N GLY A 259 9.95 -8.49 17.98
CA GLY A 259 10.39 -9.76 18.53
C GLY A 259 11.69 -9.68 19.29
N VAL A 260 12.15 -10.88 19.64
CA VAL A 260 13.43 -11.12 20.27
C VAL A 260 14.24 -11.97 19.30
N PRO A 261 15.17 -11.38 18.53
CA PRO A 261 16.00 -12.12 17.60
C PRO A 261 16.93 -13.11 18.31
N GLY A 262 17.65 -13.92 17.55
CA GLY A 262 18.56 -14.94 18.10
C GLY A 262 19.63 -14.41 19.05
N SER A 263 19.91 -13.09 19.04
CA SER A 263 20.75 -12.40 20.03
C SER A 263 20.11 -12.28 21.41
N LEU A 264 18.80 -12.54 21.53
CA LEU A 264 17.99 -12.35 22.74
C LEU A 264 17.86 -10.88 23.18
N GLU A 265 18.16 -9.95 22.30
CA GLU A 265 17.93 -8.51 22.54
C GLU A 265 16.47 -8.15 22.26
N LEU A 266 15.96 -7.15 22.97
CA LEU A 266 14.65 -6.62 22.69
C LEU A 266 14.73 -5.71 21.46
N LYS A 267 14.02 -6.05 20.42
CA LYS A 267 13.90 -5.31 19.15
C LYS A 267 12.42 -5.13 18.78
N PRO A 268 12.03 -4.01 18.17
CA PRO A 268 12.76 -2.76 17.90
C PRO A 268 13.00 -1.94 19.18
N GLU A 269 14.00 -1.04 19.17
CA GLU A 269 14.31 -0.16 20.31
C GLU A 269 13.45 1.09 20.38
N ILE A 270 12.96 1.54 19.23
CA ILE A 270 12.22 2.80 19.14
C ILE A 270 11.09 2.68 18.12
N THR A 271 10.07 3.50 18.28
CA THR A 271 8.93 3.59 17.36
C THR A 271 8.81 5.00 16.82
N ALA A 272 8.48 5.13 15.54
CA ALA A 272 8.11 6.40 14.91
C ALA A 272 6.87 6.21 14.03
N PRO A 273 6.15 7.28 13.66
CA PRO A 273 5.08 7.18 12.69
C PRO A 273 5.59 6.60 11.36
N GLY A 274 4.97 5.52 10.91
CA GLY A 274 5.34 4.84 9.67
C GLY A 274 4.11 4.34 8.91
N GLY A 275 2.94 4.33 9.54
CA GLY A 275 1.66 4.09 8.89
C GLY A 275 1.03 5.38 8.39
N ASN A 276 0.54 5.39 7.15
CA ASN A 276 -0.17 6.51 6.53
C ASN A 276 0.66 7.81 6.44
N ILE A 277 1.90 7.70 6.01
CA ILE A 277 2.83 8.83 5.87
C ILE A 277 2.68 9.46 4.48
N TYR A 278 2.13 10.68 4.44
CA TYR A 278 2.03 11.47 3.22
C TYR A 278 3.32 12.25 2.99
N SER A 279 4.02 11.95 1.93
CA SER A 279 5.33 12.54 1.62
C SER A 279 5.59 12.61 0.11
N VAL A 280 6.72 13.19 -0.25
CA VAL A 280 7.16 13.30 -1.65
C VAL A 280 7.43 11.93 -2.23
N ASN A 281 6.83 11.66 -3.39
CA ASN A 281 7.17 10.53 -4.23
C ASN A 281 7.96 11.01 -5.46
N GLY A 282 9.27 10.81 -5.45
CA GLY A 282 10.17 11.26 -6.52
C GLY A 282 10.21 10.35 -7.76
N VAL A 283 9.42 9.28 -7.78
CA VAL A 283 9.50 8.25 -8.84
C VAL A 283 8.70 8.62 -10.08
N ILE A 284 7.73 9.52 -9.98
CA ILE A 284 6.87 9.89 -11.11
C ILE A 284 7.56 10.99 -11.93
N PRO A 285 7.97 10.73 -13.19
CA PRO A 285 8.59 11.74 -14.03
C PRO A 285 7.60 12.87 -14.36
N GLY A 286 8.01 14.12 -14.07
CA GLY A 286 7.36 15.32 -14.60
C GLY A 286 6.24 15.92 -13.76
N GLY A 287 6.08 15.52 -12.51
CA GLY A 287 5.05 16.06 -11.63
C GLY A 287 5.50 16.34 -10.20
N GLU A 288 4.83 17.28 -9.56
CA GLU A 288 4.78 17.33 -8.11
C GLU A 288 4.04 16.08 -7.65
N SER A 289 4.76 15.06 -7.19
CA SER A 289 4.13 13.86 -6.71
C SER A 289 4.29 13.74 -5.21
N TYR A 290 3.17 13.61 -4.55
CA TYR A 290 3.05 13.25 -3.15
C TYR A 290 2.19 12.01 -3.07
N GLU A 291 2.53 11.13 -2.16
CA GLU A 291 1.82 9.87 -1.96
C GLU A 291 1.80 9.51 -0.48
N THR A 292 0.76 8.79 -0.08
CA THR A 292 0.69 8.18 1.25
C THR A 292 1.21 6.76 1.17
N MET A 293 2.26 6.48 1.93
CA MET A 293 2.87 5.16 2.05
C MET A 293 2.87 4.70 3.51
N SER A 294 2.87 3.38 3.71
CA SER A 294 2.96 2.77 5.03
C SER A 294 4.10 1.75 5.06
N GLY A 295 4.85 1.74 6.14
CA GLY A 295 5.96 0.81 6.37
C GLY A 295 6.90 1.29 7.46
N THR A 296 7.60 0.37 8.09
CA THR A 296 8.74 0.70 8.94
C THR A 296 9.83 1.45 8.16
N SER A 297 9.81 1.33 6.83
CA SER A 297 10.63 2.12 5.89
C SER A 297 10.30 3.62 5.91
N MET A 298 9.11 4.04 6.36
CA MET A 298 8.70 5.43 6.55
C MET A 298 8.97 5.91 7.98
N ALA A 299 9.03 5.00 8.94
CA ALA A 299 9.37 5.29 10.32
C ALA A 299 10.89 5.53 10.50
N ALA A 300 11.73 4.68 9.94
CA ALA A 300 13.18 4.75 10.09
C ALA A 300 13.80 6.09 9.68
N PRO A 301 13.46 6.72 8.54
CA PRO A 301 14.05 8.00 8.15
C PRO A 301 13.69 9.14 9.09
N GLN A 302 12.57 9.08 9.81
CA GLN A 302 12.23 10.08 10.80
C GLN A 302 13.20 10.03 11.99
N ILE A 303 13.56 8.84 12.44
CA ILE A 303 14.56 8.66 13.50
C ILE A 303 15.95 9.10 13.03
N ALA A 304 16.32 8.81 11.78
CA ALA A 304 17.58 9.32 11.22
C ALA A 304 17.60 10.86 11.18
N GLY A 305 16.50 11.49 10.77
CA GLY A 305 16.35 12.95 10.80
C GLY A 305 16.43 13.53 12.22
N MET A 306 15.79 12.88 13.19
CA MET A 306 15.88 13.27 14.60
C MET A 306 17.31 13.15 15.13
N ALA A 307 18.02 12.06 14.79
CA ALA A 307 19.42 11.86 15.17
C ALA A 307 20.32 12.97 14.60
N ALA A 308 20.10 13.38 13.34
CA ALA A 308 20.82 14.48 12.73
C ALA A 308 20.57 15.82 13.45
N LEU A 309 19.33 16.10 13.88
CA LEU A 309 18.99 17.29 14.66
C LEU A 309 19.65 17.26 16.05
N VAL A 310 19.69 16.11 16.71
CA VAL A 310 20.39 15.96 18.00
C VAL A 310 21.89 16.18 17.82
N ALA A 311 22.49 15.59 16.79
CA ALA A 311 23.90 15.78 16.47
C ALA A 311 24.23 17.26 16.21
N GLN A 312 23.37 17.97 15.47
CA GLN A 312 23.50 19.41 15.24
C GLN A 312 23.44 20.23 16.54
N TYR A 313 22.60 19.84 17.48
CA TYR A 313 22.47 20.54 18.76
C TYR A 313 23.69 20.32 19.70
N LEU A 314 24.30 19.14 19.59
CA LEU A 314 25.45 18.77 20.44
C LEU A 314 26.79 19.30 19.93
N LYS A 315 26.87 19.67 18.63
CA LYS A 315 28.04 20.31 18.01
C LYS A 315 28.05 21.81 18.26
#